data_99c16793253576e3452e01c7584828df
#
_entry.id   99c16793253576e3452e01c7584828df
#
_cell.length_a   1.000
_cell.length_b   1.000
_cell.length_c   1.000
_cell.angle_alpha   90.00
_cell.angle_beta   90.00
_cell.angle_gamma   90.00
#
_symmetry.space_group_name_H-M   'P 1'
#
loop_
_entity.id
_entity.type
_entity.pdbx_description
1 polymer ?
#
loop_
_entity_poly.entity_id
_entity_poly.type
_entity_poly.pdbx_seq_one_letter_code
_entity_poly.pdbx_strand_id
1 'polypeptide(L)'
;CNGRENICPNREIISMPPREGAFAQYVTMPEQNLVTVPSDYYLQKAALVEPLAVGWHTAKLATNAIDANMGKRALVIGGGAIGLATALALKAMGIDEIVISEFNPLRREYLQEHIDANVVEKTEGSFPIVIDAVGFGSTRAVASQLVSPGGVIAHVGLGDKTDGLDIRRITLQEITFIGTYTYTAQDFKDTAEALFAGRLGLLEWIEKRPLSEGKASFRDLLGNTVAAPKIVLEPWA
;
A
#
# COMPACT_ATOMS: atom_id res chain seq x y z
N CYS A 1 -12.98 7.86 -19.18
CA CYS A 1 -12.81 7.72 -17.72
C CYS A 1 -12.20 8.97 -17.03
N ASN A 2 -12.05 10.10 -17.72
CA ASN A 2 -11.61 11.38 -17.15
C ASN A 2 -10.35 11.32 -16.27
N GLY A 3 -9.33 10.53 -16.70
CA GLY A 3 -8.07 10.35 -15.95
C GLY A 3 -8.17 9.47 -14.70
N ARG A 4 -9.25 8.72 -14.54
CA ARG A 4 -9.46 7.78 -13.44
C ARG A 4 -9.83 6.40 -13.99
N GLU A 5 -8.99 5.87 -14.83
CA GLU A 5 -9.15 4.57 -15.49
C GLU A 5 -9.17 3.40 -14.50
N ASN A 6 -8.52 3.55 -13.34
CA ASN A 6 -8.52 2.57 -12.26
C ASN A 6 -9.92 2.23 -11.73
N ILE A 7 -10.87 3.16 -11.81
CA ILE A 7 -12.27 2.97 -11.39
C ILE A 7 -13.24 2.93 -12.58
N CYS A 8 -12.74 2.78 -13.81
CA CYS A 8 -13.59 2.62 -14.98
C CYS A 8 -14.47 1.35 -14.85
N PRO A 9 -15.79 1.43 -15.06
CA PRO A 9 -16.65 0.25 -14.97
C PRO A 9 -16.33 -0.82 -16.02
N ASN A 10 -15.69 -0.44 -17.13
CA ASN A 10 -15.28 -1.33 -18.22
C ASN A 10 -13.77 -1.68 -18.16
N ARG A 11 -13.12 -1.49 -17.01
CA ARG A 11 -11.70 -1.87 -16.88
C ARG A 11 -11.53 -3.37 -16.92
N GLU A 12 -10.45 -3.82 -17.52
CA GLU A 12 -10.00 -5.21 -17.45
C GLU A 12 -8.80 -5.30 -16.52
N ILE A 13 -8.78 -6.34 -15.68
CA ILE A 13 -7.78 -6.53 -14.63
C ILE A 13 -7.05 -7.84 -14.92
N ILE A 14 -5.71 -7.82 -14.89
CA ILE A 14 -4.89 -9.04 -14.97
C ILE A 14 -5.30 -9.97 -13.83
N SER A 15 -5.36 -11.27 -14.12
CA SER A 15 -5.83 -12.33 -13.22
C SER A 15 -7.34 -12.37 -12.97
N MET A 16 -8.11 -11.55 -13.66
CA MET A 16 -9.58 -11.60 -13.64
C MET A 16 -10.11 -11.83 -15.07
N PRO A 17 -11.01 -12.78 -15.30
CA PRO A 17 -11.57 -13.01 -16.63
C PRO A 17 -12.08 -11.71 -17.28
N PRO A 18 -11.81 -11.47 -18.56
CA PRO A 18 -11.20 -12.39 -19.53
C PRO A 18 -9.65 -12.40 -19.58
N ARG A 19 -8.96 -11.69 -18.68
CA ARG A 19 -7.50 -11.56 -18.69
C ARG A 19 -6.82 -12.67 -17.90
N GLU A 20 -5.79 -13.25 -18.53
CA GLU A 20 -4.90 -14.23 -17.87
C GLU A 20 -4.10 -13.57 -16.74
N GLY A 21 -3.58 -14.42 -15.81
CA GLY A 21 -2.69 -14.00 -14.73
C GLY A 21 -1.24 -13.81 -15.18
N ALA A 22 -0.46 -13.16 -14.33
CA ALA A 22 0.95 -12.87 -14.59
C ALA A 22 1.95 -13.80 -13.86
N PHE A 23 1.49 -14.84 -13.15
CA PHE A 23 2.37 -15.88 -12.61
C PHE A 23 2.73 -16.90 -13.70
N ALA A 24 3.53 -16.43 -14.66
CA ALA A 24 3.94 -17.15 -15.85
C ALA A 24 5.31 -16.66 -16.34
N GLN A 25 5.96 -17.46 -17.16
CA GLN A 25 7.22 -17.08 -17.81
C GLN A 25 7.01 -16.05 -18.92
N TYR A 26 5.83 -16.03 -19.52
CA TYR A 26 5.46 -15.10 -20.60
C TYR A 26 4.08 -14.51 -20.31
N VAL A 27 3.94 -13.22 -20.52
CA VAL A 27 2.68 -12.46 -20.41
C VAL A 27 2.53 -11.55 -21.63
N THR A 28 1.29 -11.34 -22.07
CA THR A 28 0.98 -10.31 -23.06
C THR A 28 0.41 -9.08 -22.35
N MET A 29 0.94 -7.90 -22.69
CA MET A 29 0.54 -6.64 -22.08
C MET A 29 0.48 -5.55 -23.14
N PRO A 30 -0.54 -4.66 -23.13
CA PRO A 30 -0.53 -3.47 -23.98
C PRO A 30 0.70 -2.60 -23.69
N GLU A 31 1.39 -2.14 -24.74
CA GLU A 31 2.62 -1.36 -24.65
C GLU A 31 2.46 -0.11 -23.75
N GLN A 32 1.31 0.56 -23.83
CA GLN A 32 1.00 1.73 -23.01
C GLN A 32 0.99 1.51 -21.50
N ASN A 33 0.92 0.25 -21.07
CA ASN A 33 0.93 -0.15 -19.65
C ASN A 33 2.36 -0.51 -19.18
N LEU A 34 3.34 -0.41 -20.05
CA LEU A 34 4.73 -0.74 -19.74
C LEU A 34 5.51 0.50 -19.34
N VAL A 35 6.46 0.32 -18.43
CA VAL A 35 7.48 1.32 -18.07
C VAL A 35 8.84 0.68 -18.26
N THR A 36 9.76 1.43 -18.89
CA THR A 36 11.13 0.96 -19.09
C THR A 36 11.87 0.94 -17.76
N VAL A 37 12.44 -0.21 -17.42
CA VAL A 37 13.33 -0.36 -16.28
C VAL A 37 14.75 0.01 -16.72
N PRO A 38 15.49 0.87 -15.98
CA PRO A 38 16.90 1.15 -16.28
C PRO A 38 17.74 -0.13 -16.33
N SER A 39 18.70 -0.20 -17.25
CA SER A 39 19.47 -1.43 -17.53
C SER A 39 20.32 -1.91 -16.35
N ASP A 40 20.66 -1.02 -15.44
CA ASP A 40 21.44 -1.28 -14.21
C ASP A 40 20.56 -1.49 -12.97
N TYR A 41 19.22 -1.47 -13.11
CA TYR A 41 18.30 -1.63 -11.99
C TYR A 41 17.88 -3.09 -11.79
N TYR A 42 17.80 -3.54 -10.55
CA TYR A 42 17.40 -4.92 -10.20
C TYR A 42 15.92 -5.18 -10.50
N LEU A 43 15.63 -6.14 -11.38
CA LEU A 43 14.26 -6.50 -11.77
C LEU A 43 13.38 -6.91 -10.60
N GLN A 44 13.94 -7.60 -9.60
CA GLN A 44 13.22 -8.01 -8.39
C GLN A 44 12.70 -6.80 -7.60
N LYS A 45 13.47 -5.70 -7.56
CA LYS A 45 13.03 -4.44 -6.97
C LYS A 45 12.06 -3.70 -7.87
N ALA A 46 12.27 -3.73 -9.19
CA ALA A 46 11.35 -3.15 -10.17
C ALA A 46 9.96 -3.80 -10.11
N ALA A 47 9.87 -5.09 -9.79
CA ALA A 47 8.59 -5.79 -9.59
C ALA A 47 7.72 -5.19 -8.47
N LEU A 48 8.32 -4.38 -7.58
CA LEU A 48 7.58 -3.69 -6.52
C LEU A 48 6.84 -2.44 -6.99
N VAL A 49 7.06 -1.95 -8.22
CA VAL A 49 6.36 -0.76 -8.73
C VAL A 49 4.85 -0.93 -8.60
N GLU A 50 4.33 -2.14 -8.86
CA GLU A 50 2.89 -2.39 -8.82
C GLU A 50 2.30 -2.18 -7.42
N PRO A 51 2.72 -2.89 -6.34
CA PRO A 51 2.18 -2.63 -5.01
C PRO A 51 2.54 -1.24 -4.46
N LEU A 52 3.70 -0.69 -4.86
CA LEU A 52 4.07 0.67 -4.50
C LEU A 52 3.16 1.72 -5.15
N ALA A 53 2.67 1.48 -6.38
CA ALA A 53 1.72 2.37 -7.04
C ALA A 53 0.35 2.42 -6.34
N VAL A 54 -0.10 1.30 -5.76
CA VAL A 54 -1.30 1.29 -4.89
C VAL A 54 -1.08 2.20 -3.67
N GLY A 55 0.07 2.06 -3.01
CA GLY A 55 0.45 2.91 -1.88
C GLY A 55 0.61 4.39 -2.28
N TRP A 56 1.21 4.65 -3.42
CA TRP A 56 1.38 6.00 -3.98
C TRP A 56 0.05 6.69 -4.24
N HIS A 57 -0.88 5.99 -4.91
CA HIS A 57 -2.22 6.51 -5.16
C HIS A 57 -2.96 6.81 -3.85
N THR A 58 -2.89 5.91 -2.87
CA THR A 58 -3.49 6.09 -1.55
C THR A 58 -2.91 7.30 -0.83
N ALA A 59 -1.57 7.40 -0.78
CA ALA A 59 -0.87 8.54 -0.17
C ALA A 59 -1.22 9.87 -0.84
N LYS A 60 -1.24 9.90 -2.18
CA LYS A 60 -1.61 11.08 -2.98
C LYS A 60 -3.04 11.54 -2.69
N LEU A 61 -4.02 10.63 -2.63
CA LEU A 61 -5.38 11.00 -2.29
C LEU A 61 -5.50 11.55 -0.87
N ALA A 62 -4.81 10.94 0.09
CA ALA A 62 -4.81 11.38 1.47
C ALA A 62 -4.16 12.76 1.64
N THR A 63 -2.98 12.97 1.03
CA THR A 63 -2.24 14.24 1.11
C THR A 63 -2.93 15.39 0.36
N ASN A 64 -3.69 15.09 -0.68
CA ASN A 64 -4.49 16.09 -1.39
C ASN A 64 -5.76 16.50 -0.64
N ALA A 65 -6.24 15.66 0.27
CA ALA A 65 -7.47 15.91 1.01
C ALA A 65 -7.25 16.58 2.37
N ILE A 66 -6.02 16.50 2.91
CA ILE A 66 -5.69 17.11 4.20
C ILE A 66 -5.36 18.60 4.05
N ASP A 67 -5.77 19.41 5.02
CA ASP A 67 -5.33 20.81 5.10
C ASP A 67 -3.81 20.87 5.39
N ALA A 68 -3.09 21.65 4.61
CA ALA A 68 -1.63 21.79 4.71
C ALA A 68 -1.15 22.27 6.10
N ASN A 69 -2.02 22.90 6.89
CA ASN A 69 -1.71 23.38 8.24
C ASN A 69 -1.86 22.33 9.33
N MET A 70 -2.40 21.13 9.02
CA MET A 70 -2.67 20.08 10.03
C MET A 70 -1.44 19.28 10.47
N GLY A 71 -0.28 19.62 9.99
CA GLY A 71 0.97 18.92 10.35
C GLY A 71 1.23 17.70 9.46
N LYS A 72 2.47 17.21 9.54
CA LYS A 72 3.01 16.16 8.64
C LYS A 72 3.20 14.84 9.39
N ARG A 73 2.13 14.35 10.00
CA ARG A 73 2.13 13.11 10.77
C ARG A 73 1.07 12.15 10.25
N ALA A 74 1.42 10.88 10.12
CA ALA A 74 0.51 9.84 9.63
C ALA A 74 0.59 8.56 10.45
N LEU A 75 -0.56 7.87 10.59
CA LEU A 75 -0.66 6.50 11.05
C LEU A 75 -1.01 5.59 9.87
N VAL A 76 -0.28 4.51 9.73
CA VAL A 76 -0.61 3.41 8.81
C VAL A 76 -0.97 2.17 9.63
N ILE A 77 -2.20 1.71 9.50
CA ILE A 77 -2.71 0.51 10.15
C ILE A 77 -2.48 -0.68 9.20
N GLY A 78 -1.60 -1.61 9.60
CA GLY A 78 -1.15 -2.76 8.84
C GLY A 78 0.19 -2.56 8.16
N GLY A 79 1.18 -3.40 8.51
CA GLY A 79 2.55 -3.42 7.94
C GLY A 79 2.72 -4.41 6.79
N GLY A 80 1.63 -4.83 6.13
CA GLY A 80 1.69 -5.63 4.91
C GLY A 80 2.22 -4.83 3.71
N ALA A 81 2.31 -5.47 2.54
CA ALA A 81 2.87 -4.86 1.33
C ALA A 81 2.25 -3.49 0.99
N ILE A 82 0.93 -3.35 1.11
CA ILE A 82 0.23 -2.10 0.75
C ILE A 82 0.41 -1.02 1.84
N GLY A 83 0.33 -1.40 3.12
CA GLY A 83 0.57 -0.45 4.20
C GLY A 83 1.99 0.11 4.17
N LEU A 84 2.99 -0.77 4.00
CA LEU A 84 4.38 -0.35 3.85
C LEU A 84 4.59 0.52 2.62
N ALA A 85 4.04 0.12 1.46
CA ALA A 85 4.08 0.92 0.24
C ALA A 85 3.51 2.32 0.44
N THR A 86 2.37 2.42 1.17
CA THR A 86 1.75 3.71 1.48
C THR A 86 2.61 4.55 2.43
N ALA A 87 3.23 3.93 3.44
CA ALA A 87 4.15 4.61 4.35
C ALA A 87 5.36 5.21 3.60
N LEU A 88 5.98 4.44 2.71
CA LEU A 88 7.09 4.89 1.88
C LEU A 88 6.68 6.03 0.93
N ALA A 89 5.49 5.92 0.33
CA ALA A 89 4.95 6.98 -0.52
C ALA A 89 4.65 8.27 0.26
N LEU A 90 4.06 8.18 1.45
CA LEU A 90 3.84 9.32 2.34
C LEU A 90 5.16 10.01 2.70
N LYS A 91 6.20 9.25 3.03
CA LYS A 91 7.55 9.78 3.29
C LYS A 91 8.10 10.51 2.07
N ALA A 92 8.00 9.91 0.88
CA ALA A 92 8.43 10.54 -0.38
C ALA A 92 7.64 11.80 -0.74
N MET A 93 6.41 11.96 -0.24
CA MET A 93 5.55 13.14 -0.40
C MET A 93 5.72 14.17 0.75
N GLY A 94 6.68 13.97 1.64
CA GLY A 94 7.06 14.94 2.68
C GLY A 94 6.24 14.84 3.97
N ILE A 95 5.69 13.68 4.29
CA ILE A 95 5.17 13.38 5.63
C ILE A 95 6.35 12.94 6.50
N ASP A 96 6.65 13.72 7.54
CA ASP A 96 7.90 13.58 8.30
C ASP A 96 7.81 12.49 9.38
N GLU A 97 6.67 12.35 10.03
CA GLU A 97 6.46 11.36 11.10
C GLU A 97 5.43 10.32 10.68
N ILE A 98 5.89 9.08 10.49
CA ILE A 98 5.03 7.95 10.11
C ILE A 98 5.13 6.86 11.17
N VAL A 99 3.97 6.46 11.69
CA VAL A 99 3.83 5.31 12.59
C VAL A 99 3.14 4.20 11.83
N ILE A 100 3.72 3.00 11.86
CA ILE A 100 3.09 1.78 11.29
C ILE A 100 2.63 0.91 12.46
N SER A 101 1.34 0.62 12.53
CA SER A 101 0.79 -0.33 13.51
C SER A 101 0.67 -1.71 12.87
N GLU A 102 1.46 -2.69 13.35
CA GLU A 102 1.45 -4.07 12.86
C GLU A 102 1.23 -5.05 14.02
N PHE A 103 0.15 -5.80 13.94
CA PHE A 103 -0.24 -6.73 15.00
C PHE A 103 0.56 -8.05 14.98
N ASN A 104 0.95 -8.54 13.80
CA ASN A 104 1.74 -9.76 13.67
C ASN A 104 3.18 -9.51 14.18
N PRO A 105 3.62 -10.16 15.28
CA PRO A 105 4.93 -9.92 15.86
C PRO A 105 6.07 -10.26 14.90
N LEU A 106 5.95 -11.34 14.13
CA LEU A 106 6.97 -11.76 13.17
C LEU A 106 7.21 -10.69 12.10
N ARG A 107 6.13 -10.12 11.55
CA ARG A 107 6.23 -9.03 10.56
C ARG A 107 6.71 -7.73 11.20
N ARG A 108 6.25 -7.43 12.40
CA ARG A 108 6.64 -6.23 13.14
C ARG A 108 8.16 -6.20 13.39
N GLU A 109 8.73 -7.28 13.90
CA GLU A 109 10.18 -7.43 14.11
C GLU A 109 10.94 -7.27 12.80
N TYR A 110 10.49 -7.95 11.74
CA TYR A 110 11.10 -7.83 10.41
C TYR A 110 11.11 -6.38 9.91
N LEU A 111 9.98 -5.66 10.04
CA LEU A 111 9.90 -4.27 9.61
C LEU A 111 10.82 -3.36 10.44
N GLN A 112 10.93 -3.57 11.74
CA GLN A 112 11.82 -2.80 12.63
C GLN A 112 13.30 -2.96 12.23
N GLU A 113 13.69 -4.10 11.70
CA GLU A 113 15.07 -4.39 11.26
C GLU A 113 15.37 -3.83 9.85
N HIS A 114 14.38 -3.78 8.96
CA HIS A 114 14.60 -3.50 7.54
C HIS A 114 14.11 -2.13 7.07
N ILE A 115 13.43 -1.38 7.92
CA ILE A 115 12.81 -0.10 7.53
C ILE A 115 13.08 0.97 8.58
N ASP A 116 13.49 2.13 8.07
CA ASP A 116 13.60 3.34 8.89
C ASP A 116 12.20 3.96 9.12
N ALA A 117 11.41 3.33 9.99
CA ALA A 117 10.09 3.80 10.40
C ALA A 117 9.78 3.36 11.83
N ASN A 118 8.89 4.10 12.51
CA ASN A 118 8.38 3.70 13.82
C ASN A 118 7.31 2.63 13.67
N VAL A 119 7.67 1.37 13.92
CA VAL A 119 6.77 0.22 13.81
C VAL A 119 6.41 -0.28 15.20
N VAL A 120 5.11 -0.29 15.51
CA VAL A 120 4.58 -0.62 16.84
C VAL A 120 3.42 -1.62 16.73
N GLU A 121 3.09 -2.28 17.84
CA GLU A 121 1.88 -3.12 17.88
C GLU A 121 0.62 -2.28 17.93
N LYS A 122 0.60 -1.30 18.81
CA LYS A 122 -0.51 -0.36 19.00
C LYS A 122 0.06 1.03 19.22
N THR A 123 -0.72 2.03 18.88
CA THR A 123 -0.38 3.42 19.11
C THR A 123 -1.55 4.17 19.74
N GLU A 124 -1.23 5.29 20.34
CA GLU A 124 -2.18 6.22 20.93
C GLU A 124 -1.97 7.61 20.35
N GLY A 125 -2.88 8.52 20.68
CA GLY A 125 -2.82 9.90 20.24
C GLY A 125 -3.73 10.20 19.08
N SER A 126 -3.36 11.20 18.27
CA SER A 126 -4.20 11.71 17.18
C SER A 126 -3.34 12.00 15.96
N PHE A 127 -3.81 11.62 14.78
CA PHE A 127 -3.07 11.70 13.52
C PHE A 127 -3.88 12.46 12.46
N PRO A 128 -3.30 13.48 11.82
CA PRO A 128 -3.95 14.17 10.70
C PRO A 128 -4.34 13.22 9.56
N ILE A 129 -3.47 12.25 9.25
CA ILE A 129 -3.69 11.25 8.23
C ILE A 129 -3.67 9.86 8.87
N VAL A 130 -4.72 9.08 8.62
CA VAL A 130 -4.80 7.67 9.02
C VAL A 130 -5.06 6.84 7.78
N ILE A 131 -4.20 5.86 7.53
CA ILE A 131 -4.35 4.89 6.44
C ILE A 131 -4.83 3.57 7.03
N ASP A 132 -5.97 3.05 6.60
CA ASP A 132 -6.38 1.68 6.90
C ASP A 132 -6.04 0.76 5.73
N ALA A 133 -4.90 0.07 5.86
CA ALA A 133 -4.41 -0.89 4.86
C ALA A 133 -4.78 -2.35 5.18
N VAL A 134 -5.63 -2.57 6.17
CA VAL A 134 -6.14 -3.89 6.58
C VAL A 134 -7.61 -4.06 6.18
N GLY A 135 -8.46 -3.12 6.59
CA GLY A 135 -9.85 -3.05 6.15
C GLY A 135 -10.80 -3.98 6.89
N PHE A 136 -10.56 -4.28 8.17
CA PHE A 136 -11.54 -4.92 9.04
C PHE A 136 -12.36 -3.90 9.84
N GLY A 137 -13.53 -4.30 10.35
CA GLY A 137 -14.34 -3.45 11.23
C GLY A 137 -13.54 -2.92 12.42
N SER A 138 -12.67 -3.74 13.01
CA SER A 138 -11.78 -3.35 14.10
C SER A 138 -10.77 -2.28 13.71
N THR A 139 -10.18 -2.36 12.51
CA THR A 139 -9.20 -1.37 12.02
C THR A 139 -9.88 -0.06 11.62
N ARG A 140 -11.08 -0.11 11.04
CA ARG A 140 -11.91 1.08 10.79
C ARG A 140 -12.29 1.80 12.09
N ALA A 141 -12.60 1.05 13.16
CA ALA A 141 -12.88 1.63 14.47
C ALA A 141 -11.66 2.35 15.04
N VAL A 142 -10.48 1.71 14.98
CA VAL A 142 -9.21 2.32 15.38
C VAL A 142 -8.91 3.57 14.55
N ALA A 143 -9.08 3.52 13.24
CA ALA A 143 -8.90 4.67 12.35
C ALA A 143 -9.82 5.82 12.74
N SER A 144 -11.11 5.53 13.00
CA SER A 144 -12.08 6.54 13.48
C SER A 144 -11.69 7.15 14.80
N GLN A 145 -11.10 6.37 15.72
CA GLN A 145 -10.68 6.83 17.04
C GLN A 145 -9.44 7.72 16.98
N LEU A 146 -8.45 7.38 16.14
CA LEU A 146 -7.13 8.01 16.13
C LEU A 146 -6.97 9.13 15.11
N VAL A 147 -7.92 9.33 14.19
CA VAL A 147 -7.88 10.46 13.28
C VAL A 147 -8.16 11.77 14.02
N SER A 148 -7.41 12.81 13.70
CA SER A 148 -7.60 14.17 14.26
C SER A 148 -8.91 14.79 13.74
N PRO A 149 -9.55 15.71 14.51
CA PRO A 149 -10.58 16.57 13.96
C PRO A 149 -10.12 17.27 12.66
N GLY A 150 -10.94 17.29 11.62
CA GLY A 150 -10.58 17.78 10.29
C GLY A 150 -9.60 16.89 9.51
N GLY A 151 -9.20 15.74 10.07
CA GLY A 151 -8.25 14.83 9.45
C GLY A 151 -8.84 13.93 8.36
N VAL A 152 -8.00 13.07 7.81
CA VAL A 152 -8.34 12.19 6.68
C VAL A 152 -8.12 10.73 7.06
N ILE A 153 -9.12 9.88 6.78
CA ILE A 153 -8.98 8.42 6.76
C ILE A 153 -8.96 7.98 5.30
N ALA A 154 -7.84 7.42 4.82
CA ALA A 154 -7.78 6.76 3.53
C ALA A 154 -7.83 5.24 3.72
N HIS A 155 -8.86 4.61 3.16
CA HIS A 155 -9.16 3.19 3.33
C HIS A 155 -8.83 2.44 2.04
N VAL A 156 -7.86 1.55 2.09
CA VAL A 156 -7.38 0.73 0.96
C VAL A 156 -7.49 -0.77 1.23
N GLY A 157 -7.58 -1.17 2.51
CA GLY A 157 -7.72 -2.55 2.91
C GLY A 157 -9.08 -3.16 2.53
N LEU A 158 -9.12 -4.46 2.25
CA LEU A 158 -10.31 -5.19 1.80
C LEU A 158 -10.65 -6.38 2.72
N GLY A 159 -10.37 -6.27 4.01
CA GLY A 159 -10.50 -7.37 4.98
C GLY A 159 -11.92 -7.88 5.18
N ASP A 160 -12.89 -6.99 5.37
CA ASP A 160 -14.32 -7.32 5.46
C ASP A 160 -15.23 -6.23 4.88
N LYS A 161 -16.55 -6.49 4.87
CA LYS A 161 -17.53 -5.66 4.14
C LYS A 161 -18.25 -4.65 5.02
N THR A 162 -18.24 -4.78 6.34
CA THR A 162 -19.17 -4.07 7.22
C THR A 162 -18.51 -3.57 8.48
N ASP A 163 -19.22 -2.63 9.14
CA ASP A 163 -18.98 -2.11 10.49
C ASP A 163 -17.69 -1.29 10.73
N GLY A 164 -17.56 -0.79 11.93
CA GLY A 164 -16.36 -0.21 12.51
C GLY A 164 -16.20 1.30 12.35
N LEU A 165 -16.82 1.95 11.37
CA LEU A 165 -16.75 3.42 11.26
C LEU A 165 -17.62 4.09 12.33
N ASP A 166 -17.04 5.02 13.10
CA ASP A 166 -17.79 5.94 13.95
C ASP A 166 -18.31 7.13 13.12
N ILE A 167 -19.46 6.91 12.45
CA ILE A 167 -20.09 7.92 11.60
C ILE A 167 -20.44 9.19 12.39
N ARG A 168 -20.84 9.04 13.65
CA ARG A 168 -21.17 10.19 14.49
C ARG A 168 -19.93 11.06 14.72
N ARG A 169 -18.78 10.46 15.06
CA ARG A 169 -17.51 11.18 15.22
C ARG A 169 -17.05 11.80 13.91
N ILE A 170 -17.13 11.07 12.80
CA ILE A 170 -16.78 11.57 11.46
C ILE A 170 -17.55 12.86 11.17
N THR A 171 -18.87 12.86 11.41
CA THR A 171 -19.72 14.05 11.18
C THR A 171 -19.38 15.19 12.14
N LEU A 172 -19.26 14.92 13.46
CA LEU A 172 -19.04 15.95 14.47
C LEU A 172 -17.66 16.62 14.38
N GLN A 173 -16.69 15.96 13.77
CA GLN A 173 -15.29 16.43 13.69
C GLN A 173 -14.85 16.71 12.25
N GLU A 174 -15.78 16.75 11.30
CA GLU A 174 -15.50 17.04 9.87
C GLU A 174 -14.37 16.17 9.30
N ILE A 175 -14.36 14.87 9.67
CA ILE A 175 -13.35 13.92 9.19
C ILE A 175 -13.68 13.53 7.75
N THR A 176 -12.68 13.59 6.87
CA THR A 176 -12.80 13.09 5.50
C THR A 176 -12.50 11.60 5.45
N PHE A 177 -13.43 10.79 4.94
CA PHE A 177 -13.21 9.38 4.66
C PHE A 177 -13.14 9.13 3.16
N ILE A 178 -12.03 8.52 2.70
CA ILE A 178 -11.76 8.27 1.27
C ILE A 178 -11.50 6.78 1.05
N GLY A 179 -12.31 6.12 0.20
CA GLY A 179 -11.95 4.83 -0.35
C GLY A 179 -10.91 5.00 -1.46
N THR A 180 -9.88 4.18 -1.47
CA THR A 180 -8.84 4.18 -2.50
C THR A 180 -8.75 2.80 -3.15
N TYR A 181 -8.49 2.77 -4.47
CA TYR A 181 -8.46 1.52 -5.22
C TYR A 181 -7.41 1.55 -6.33
N THR A 182 -6.50 0.59 -6.29
CA THR A 182 -5.42 0.43 -7.27
C THR A 182 -4.67 1.76 -7.54
N TYR A 183 -4.43 2.11 -8.77
CA TYR A 183 -3.69 3.30 -9.21
C TYR A 183 -4.07 3.69 -10.64
N THR A 184 -3.83 4.95 -11.02
CA THR A 184 -3.94 5.41 -12.40
C THR A 184 -2.66 5.08 -13.18
N ALA A 185 -2.71 5.12 -14.51
CA ALA A 185 -1.52 4.96 -15.35
C ALA A 185 -0.43 6.00 -14.99
N GLN A 186 -0.84 7.22 -14.63
CA GLN A 186 0.10 8.25 -14.20
C GLN A 186 0.73 7.93 -12.84
N ASP A 187 -0.05 7.45 -11.86
CA ASP A 187 0.50 7.05 -10.56
C ASP A 187 1.52 5.91 -10.71
N PHE A 188 1.31 4.98 -11.64
CA PHE A 188 2.27 3.92 -11.93
C PHE A 188 3.60 4.47 -12.46
N LYS A 189 3.55 5.43 -13.38
CA LYS A 189 4.75 6.11 -13.93
C LYS A 189 5.47 6.93 -12.87
N ASP A 190 4.73 7.74 -12.10
CA ASP A 190 5.29 8.57 -11.03
C ASP A 190 5.97 7.68 -9.96
N THR A 191 5.37 6.52 -9.65
CA THR A 191 5.92 5.54 -8.71
C THR A 191 7.19 4.91 -9.25
N ALA A 192 7.22 4.51 -10.52
CA ALA A 192 8.41 3.94 -11.17
C ALA A 192 9.57 4.95 -11.17
N GLU A 193 9.31 6.21 -11.51
CA GLU A 193 10.30 7.29 -11.43
C GLU A 193 10.80 7.50 -10.00
N ALA A 194 9.90 7.51 -9.02
CA ALA A 194 10.28 7.66 -7.61
C ALA A 194 11.14 6.49 -7.13
N LEU A 195 10.83 5.28 -7.56
CA LEU A 195 11.55 4.07 -7.22
C LEU A 195 12.95 4.07 -7.85
N PHE A 196 13.05 4.34 -9.14
CA PHE A 196 14.35 4.37 -9.85
C PHE A 196 15.25 5.51 -9.37
N ALA A 197 14.67 6.61 -8.90
CA ALA A 197 15.38 7.72 -8.26
C ALA A 197 15.77 7.45 -6.79
N GLY A 198 15.45 6.26 -6.23
CA GLY A 198 15.76 5.90 -4.84
C GLY A 198 14.90 6.58 -3.77
N ARG A 199 13.85 7.31 -4.16
CA ARG A 199 12.98 8.06 -3.21
C ARG A 199 12.11 7.18 -2.32
N LEU A 200 11.97 5.90 -2.67
CA LEU A 200 11.17 4.92 -1.92
C LEU A 200 12.02 3.99 -1.03
N GLY A 201 13.30 4.35 -0.81
CA GLY A 201 14.23 3.60 0.04
C GLY A 201 14.84 2.37 -0.63
N LEU A 202 15.52 1.54 0.16
CA LEU A 202 16.33 0.42 -0.34
C LEU A 202 15.52 -0.77 -0.84
N LEU A 203 14.26 -0.90 -0.45
CA LEU A 203 13.33 -1.97 -0.85
C LEU A 203 13.85 -3.39 -0.53
N GLU A 204 14.44 -3.56 0.64
CA GLU A 204 14.99 -4.86 1.11
C GLU A 204 13.98 -5.71 1.91
N TRP A 205 12.70 -5.38 1.78
CA TRP A 205 11.60 -6.03 2.49
C TRP A 205 10.88 -7.10 1.66
N ILE A 206 11.61 -7.76 0.74
CA ILE A 206 11.08 -8.83 -0.12
C ILE A 206 11.75 -10.18 0.21
N GLU A 207 10.98 -11.25 0.06
CA GLU A 207 11.47 -12.61 -0.04
C GLU A 207 11.37 -13.07 -1.51
N LYS A 208 12.39 -13.77 -2.01
CA LYS A 208 12.41 -14.29 -3.39
C LYS A 208 12.20 -15.79 -3.37
N ARG A 209 11.38 -16.28 -4.28
CA ARG A 209 11.13 -17.71 -4.48
C ARG A 209 11.01 -18.03 -5.97
N PRO A 210 11.33 -19.26 -6.40
CA PRO A 210 11.06 -19.69 -7.76
C PRO A 210 9.56 -19.74 -8.06
N LEU A 211 9.17 -19.56 -9.33
CA LEU A 211 7.76 -19.59 -9.74
C LEU A 211 7.07 -20.91 -9.36
N SER A 212 7.81 -22.03 -9.35
CA SER A 212 7.32 -23.34 -8.96
C SER A 212 6.79 -23.39 -7.52
N GLU A 213 7.25 -22.49 -6.64
CA GLU A 213 6.78 -22.36 -5.26
C GLU A 213 5.58 -21.42 -5.08
N GLY A 214 4.97 -20.93 -6.15
CA GLY A 214 3.85 -20.00 -6.09
C GLY A 214 2.71 -20.48 -5.19
N LYS A 215 2.30 -21.75 -5.29
CA LYS A 215 1.26 -22.32 -4.43
C LYS A 215 1.65 -22.33 -2.95
N ALA A 216 2.90 -22.66 -2.64
CA ALA A 216 3.42 -22.63 -1.28
C ALA A 216 3.45 -21.19 -0.74
N SER A 217 3.91 -20.26 -1.56
CA SER A 217 3.96 -18.83 -1.21
C SER A 217 2.61 -18.25 -0.83
N PHE A 218 1.54 -18.58 -1.58
CA PHE A 218 0.17 -18.17 -1.21
C PHE A 218 -0.27 -18.77 0.13
N ARG A 219 -0.01 -20.06 0.35
CA ARG A 219 -0.35 -20.73 1.61
C ARG A 219 0.35 -20.08 2.80
N ASP A 220 1.64 -19.79 2.65
CA ASP A 220 2.48 -19.25 3.72
C ASP A 220 2.07 -17.80 4.04
N LEU A 221 1.75 -16.99 3.03
CA LEU A 221 1.21 -15.63 3.22
C LEU A 221 -0.14 -15.65 3.93
N LEU A 222 -1.08 -16.51 3.50
CA LEU A 222 -2.39 -16.66 4.12
C LEU A 222 -2.29 -17.21 5.55
N GLY A 223 -1.30 -18.06 5.81
CA GLY A 223 -0.99 -18.59 7.14
C GLY A 223 -0.26 -17.61 8.07
N ASN A 224 0.11 -16.42 7.59
CA ASN A 224 0.92 -15.44 8.32
C ASN A 224 2.26 -16.00 8.86
N THR A 225 2.86 -16.95 8.14
CA THR A 225 4.13 -17.60 8.50
C THR A 225 5.36 -16.96 7.85
N VAL A 226 5.15 -15.95 7.00
CA VAL A 226 6.21 -15.19 6.32
C VAL A 226 6.37 -13.82 6.99
N ALA A 227 7.61 -13.47 7.35
CA ALA A 227 7.93 -12.18 7.93
C ALA A 227 7.93 -11.06 6.89
N ALA A 228 8.52 -11.31 5.72
CA ALA A 228 8.59 -10.34 4.64
C ALA A 228 7.19 -9.94 4.15
N PRO A 229 6.91 -8.64 4.00
CA PRO A 229 5.61 -8.16 3.52
C PRO A 229 5.24 -8.61 2.11
N LYS A 230 6.22 -8.97 1.28
CA LYS A 230 6.04 -9.37 -0.11
C LYS A 230 6.95 -10.51 -0.52
N ILE A 231 6.40 -11.50 -1.22
CA ILE A 231 7.17 -12.51 -1.95
C ILE A 231 7.20 -12.13 -3.43
N VAL A 232 8.39 -12.14 -4.02
CA VAL A 232 8.61 -11.99 -5.47
C VAL A 232 8.93 -13.36 -6.04
N LEU A 233 8.15 -13.80 -7.04
CA LEU A 233 8.37 -15.06 -7.74
C LEU A 233 9.28 -14.83 -8.96
N GLU A 234 10.34 -15.64 -9.05
CA GLU A 234 11.31 -15.58 -10.15
C GLU A 234 10.92 -16.61 -11.22
N PRO A 235 10.54 -16.17 -12.44
CA PRO A 235 9.97 -17.06 -13.44
C PRO A 235 10.94 -18.10 -14.01
N TRP A 236 12.25 -17.82 -13.87
CA TRP A 236 13.33 -18.61 -14.48
C TRP A 236 14.27 -19.24 -13.43
N ALA A 237 13.93 -19.19 -12.14
CA ALA A 237 14.66 -19.82 -11.07
C ALA A 237 14.15 -21.24 -10.79
#